data_67ae97cfe5710002a9918e73a6ae9bd4
#
_entry.id   67ae97cfe5710002a9918e73a6ae9bd4
#
_cell.length_a   1.000
_cell.length_b   1.000
_cell.length_c   1.000
_cell.angle_alpha   90.00
_cell.angle_beta   90.00
_cell.angle_gamma   90.00
#
_symmetry.space_group_name_H-M   'P 1'
#
loop_
_entity.id
_entity.type
_entity.pdbx_description
1 polymer ?
#
loop_
_entity_poly.entity_id
_entity_poly.type
_entity_poly.pdbx_seq_one_letter_code
_entity_poly.pdbx_strand_id
1 'polypeptide(L)'
;MNAEPLRIGIAGLGRMGRRHAEQLALRTPRARLVAACSPNIDEHAWARDQLGISMGALYADYATMLRDPLVQAVVIATPTTCHAEQTIAALQAGKHVFVEKPLALDVASCEGVEAVARQHPELIAMVGFVRRFDAHYQEAKAQVDAGRVGRPFLVRSQTCDMNDPDGFFVRFAPTSGGIFLDCSVHDIDLARWMLGNPKALRAFASGTIALHPGLAACGDVDNGLAIVEFEGGARAQFYASRTLAHGHETSTDIIGTAGSVSVGLGAHRDRVQSRDASGVHHRVLVDFVERFAEAFQREMAAFVAACRGEAPAALRLSDATEATRIGVAITASLKSGRVEEVV
;
A
#
# COMPACT_ATOMS: atom_id res chain seq x y z
N MET A 1 -22.27 -25.03 -8.91
CA MET A 1 -21.14 -25.36 -9.82
C MET A 1 -19.90 -24.70 -9.25
N ASN A 2 -18.90 -25.48 -8.79
CA ASN A 2 -17.62 -24.90 -8.37
C ASN A 2 -16.90 -24.37 -9.62
N ALA A 3 -16.99 -23.08 -9.86
CA ALA A 3 -16.21 -22.44 -10.91
C ALA A 3 -14.72 -22.61 -10.58
N GLU A 4 -13.89 -22.93 -11.61
CA GLU A 4 -12.46 -23.11 -11.43
C GLU A 4 -11.79 -21.92 -10.72
N PRO A 5 -10.77 -22.15 -9.87
CA PRO A 5 -10.04 -21.07 -9.23
C PRO A 5 -9.31 -20.20 -10.26
N LEU A 6 -9.22 -18.90 -10.00
CA LEU A 6 -8.44 -17.95 -10.81
C LEU A 6 -6.96 -18.34 -10.77
N ARG A 7 -6.34 -18.52 -11.94
CA ARG A 7 -4.92 -18.86 -12.06
C ARG A 7 -4.07 -17.60 -12.07
N ILE A 8 -3.20 -17.47 -11.09
CA ILE A 8 -2.43 -16.25 -10.82
C ILE A 8 -0.93 -16.53 -10.94
N GLY A 9 -0.20 -15.66 -11.62
CA GLY A 9 1.25 -15.55 -11.57
C GLY A 9 1.67 -14.45 -10.59
N ILE A 10 2.83 -14.58 -9.96
CA ILE A 10 3.42 -13.54 -9.11
C ILE A 10 4.76 -13.09 -9.66
N ALA A 11 4.98 -11.77 -9.75
CA ALA A 11 6.24 -11.15 -10.13
C ALA A 11 6.87 -10.46 -8.91
N GLY A 12 8.12 -10.84 -8.61
CA GLY A 12 8.82 -10.44 -7.38
C GLY A 12 8.53 -11.39 -6.22
N LEU A 13 9.59 -11.98 -5.66
CA LEU A 13 9.53 -12.89 -4.52
C LEU A 13 10.35 -12.37 -3.33
N GLY A 14 10.52 -11.04 -3.27
CA GLY A 14 11.06 -10.34 -2.12
C GLY A 14 10.09 -10.33 -0.93
N ARG A 15 10.32 -9.42 0.02
CA ARG A 15 9.55 -9.34 1.28
C ARG A 15 8.03 -9.35 1.09
N MET A 16 7.49 -8.47 0.22
CA MET A 16 6.04 -8.41 -0.03
C MET A 16 5.56 -9.53 -0.96
N GLY A 17 6.33 -9.86 -1.98
CA GLY A 17 5.96 -10.92 -2.91
C GLY A 17 5.78 -12.28 -2.24
N ARG A 18 6.65 -12.66 -1.31
CA ARG A 18 6.47 -13.89 -0.51
C ARG A 18 5.17 -13.90 0.26
N ARG A 19 4.79 -12.77 0.86
CA ARG A 19 3.53 -12.65 1.60
C ARG A 19 2.31 -12.80 0.72
N HIS A 20 2.29 -12.13 -0.41
CA HIS A 20 1.19 -12.30 -1.38
C HIS A 20 1.13 -13.71 -1.93
N ALA A 21 2.28 -14.32 -2.23
CA ALA A 21 2.35 -15.70 -2.69
C ALA A 21 1.76 -16.69 -1.66
N GLU A 22 2.10 -16.53 -0.38
CA GLU A 22 1.55 -17.31 0.73
C GLU A 22 0.03 -17.08 0.90
N GLN A 23 -0.44 -15.83 0.82
CA GLN A 23 -1.89 -15.53 0.88
C GLN A 23 -2.64 -16.22 -0.27
N LEU A 24 -2.12 -16.13 -1.49
CA LEU A 24 -2.74 -16.74 -2.66
C LEU A 24 -2.74 -18.27 -2.60
N ALA A 25 -1.62 -18.87 -2.20
CA ALA A 25 -1.47 -20.31 -2.17
C ALA A 25 -2.22 -20.97 -1.01
N LEU A 26 -2.27 -20.33 0.17
CA LEU A 26 -2.70 -20.98 1.41
C LEU A 26 -4.01 -20.44 1.98
N ARG A 27 -4.41 -19.20 1.64
CA ARG A 27 -5.50 -18.49 2.31
C ARG A 27 -6.55 -17.89 1.39
N THR A 28 -6.42 -18.07 0.07
CA THR A 28 -7.39 -17.56 -0.92
C THR A 28 -7.99 -18.71 -1.73
N PRO A 29 -9.04 -19.38 -1.22
CA PRO A 29 -9.53 -20.67 -1.77
C PRO A 29 -9.95 -20.65 -3.24
N ARG A 30 -10.29 -19.45 -3.79
CA ARG A 30 -10.70 -19.28 -5.18
C ARG A 30 -9.58 -18.81 -6.09
N ALA A 31 -8.34 -18.76 -5.58
CA ALA A 31 -7.12 -18.53 -6.33
C ALA A 31 -6.27 -19.79 -6.41
N ARG A 32 -5.49 -19.88 -7.46
CA ARG A 32 -4.44 -20.87 -7.62
C ARG A 32 -3.18 -20.17 -8.12
N LEU A 33 -2.15 -20.16 -7.29
CA LEU A 33 -0.83 -19.69 -7.71
C LEU A 33 -0.22 -20.71 -8.64
N VAL A 34 -0.04 -20.35 -9.92
CA VAL A 34 0.39 -21.26 -10.99
C VAL A 34 1.77 -20.92 -11.54
N ALA A 35 2.27 -19.70 -11.31
CA ALA A 35 3.56 -19.24 -11.81
C ALA A 35 4.21 -18.25 -10.85
N ALA A 36 5.53 -18.18 -10.84
CA ALA A 36 6.28 -17.18 -10.12
C ALA A 36 7.46 -16.67 -10.96
N CYS A 37 7.76 -15.39 -10.86
CA CYS A 37 8.84 -14.73 -11.60
C CYS A 37 9.77 -13.98 -10.66
N SER A 38 11.05 -14.27 -10.74
CA SER A 38 12.14 -13.52 -10.11
C SER A 38 13.44 -13.77 -10.87
N PRO A 39 14.32 -12.77 -11.02
CA PRO A 39 15.66 -13.01 -11.56
C PRO A 39 16.59 -13.74 -10.58
N ASN A 40 16.18 -13.89 -9.30
CA ASN A 40 16.98 -14.53 -8.26
C ASN A 40 16.65 -16.01 -8.12
N ILE A 41 17.63 -16.88 -8.33
CA ILE A 41 17.48 -18.33 -8.27
C ILE A 41 17.13 -18.84 -6.85
N ASP A 42 17.59 -18.18 -5.79
CA ASP A 42 17.28 -18.54 -4.42
C ASP A 42 15.79 -18.31 -4.10
N GLU A 43 15.18 -17.30 -4.75
CA GLU A 43 13.76 -17.03 -4.65
C GLU A 43 12.94 -18.11 -5.41
N HIS A 44 13.45 -18.64 -6.50
CA HIS A 44 12.86 -19.82 -7.17
C HIS A 44 12.89 -21.05 -6.27
N ALA A 45 14.00 -21.31 -5.59
CA ALA A 45 14.10 -22.43 -4.65
C ALA A 45 13.07 -22.28 -3.51
N TRP A 46 12.93 -21.07 -2.96
CA TRP A 46 11.90 -20.79 -1.96
C TRP A 46 10.47 -21.05 -2.49
N ALA A 47 10.13 -20.58 -3.69
CA ALA A 47 8.80 -20.76 -4.27
C ALA A 47 8.48 -22.24 -4.55
N ARG A 48 9.46 -23.01 -5.02
CA ARG A 48 9.33 -24.46 -5.18
C ARG A 48 9.10 -25.17 -3.84
N ASP A 49 9.96 -24.90 -2.86
CA ASP A 49 10.02 -25.65 -1.61
C ASP A 49 8.90 -25.30 -0.63
N GLN A 50 8.48 -24.03 -0.60
CA GLN A 50 7.44 -23.54 0.32
C GLN A 50 6.03 -23.54 -0.29
N LEU A 51 5.90 -23.35 -1.62
CA LEU A 51 4.59 -23.20 -2.27
C LEU A 51 4.30 -24.33 -3.28
N GLY A 52 5.24 -25.23 -3.52
CA GLY A 52 5.06 -26.36 -4.44
C GLY A 52 4.95 -25.94 -5.91
N ILE A 53 5.46 -24.78 -6.30
CA ILE A 53 5.46 -24.34 -7.70
C ILE A 53 6.46 -25.20 -8.48
N SER A 54 5.99 -25.79 -9.59
CA SER A 54 6.84 -26.64 -10.43
C SER A 54 7.97 -25.81 -11.08
N MET A 55 9.11 -26.46 -11.33
CA MET A 55 10.26 -25.81 -11.99
C MET A 55 9.92 -25.19 -13.35
N GLY A 56 9.01 -25.80 -14.11
CA GLY A 56 8.55 -25.28 -15.40
C GLY A 56 7.65 -24.05 -15.32
N ALA A 57 7.23 -23.66 -14.11
CA ALA A 57 6.41 -22.49 -13.85
C ALA A 57 7.16 -21.40 -13.05
N LEU A 58 8.49 -21.53 -12.95
CA LEU A 58 9.39 -20.53 -12.37
C LEU A 58 10.12 -19.79 -13.49
N TYR A 59 9.91 -18.51 -13.58
CA TYR A 59 10.39 -17.65 -14.65
C TYR A 59 11.44 -16.66 -14.15
N ALA A 60 12.56 -16.53 -14.85
CA ALA A 60 13.53 -15.48 -14.60
C ALA A 60 13.12 -14.14 -15.27
N ASP A 61 12.35 -14.23 -16.36
CA ASP A 61 11.90 -13.11 -17.17
C ASP A 61 10.39 -12.93 -17.10
N TYR A 62 9.97 -11.69 -16.80
CA TYR A 62 8.58 -11.32 -16.63
C TYR A 62 7.76 -11.46 -17.93
N ALA A 63 8.31 -11.04 -19.07
CA ALA A 63 7.62 -11.12 -20.34
C ALA A 63 7.38 -12.58 -20.75
N THR A 64 8.27 -13.50 -20.36
CA THR A 64 8.10 -14.94 -20.57
C THR A 64 6.96 -15.49 -19.71
N MET A 65 6.86 -15.09 -18.43
CA MET A 65 5.72 -15.47 -17.59
C MET A 65 4.38 -14.96 -18.15
N LEU A 66 4.33 -13.76 -18.69
CA LEU A 66 3.11 -13.20 -19.28
C LEU A 66 2.60 -13.98 -20.50
N ARG A 67 3.49 -14.65 -21.24
CA ARG A 67 3.12 -15.51 -22.38
C ARG A 67 2.55 -16.86 -21.98
N ASP A 68 2.66 -17.24 -20.70
CA ASP A 68 2.06 -18.49 -20.23
C ASP A 68 0.52 -18.39 -20.30
N PRO A 69 -0.15 -19.26 -21.09
CA PRO A 69 -1.61 -19.26 -21.23
C PRO A 69 -2.32 -19.71 -19.95
N LEU A 70 -1.63 -20.33 -19.01
CA LEU A 70 -2.20 -20.71 -17.72
C LEU A 70 -2.37 -19.51 -16.81
N VAL A 71 -1.60 -18.43 -16.97
CA VAL A 71 -1.69 -17.22 -16.16
C VAL A 71 -2.84 -16.35 -16.65
N GLN A 72 -3.84 -16.10 -15.80
CA GLN A 72 -5.00 -15.24 -16.06
C GLN A 72 -4.87 -13.86 -15.40
N ALA A 73 -4.19 -13.82 -14.27
CA ALA A 73 -3.94 -12.59 -13.50
C ALA A 73 -2.50 -12.57 -12.98
N VAL A 74 -1.99 -11.39 -12.71
CA VAL A 74 -0.63 -11.22 -12.17
C VAL A 74 -0.68 -10.36 -10.91
N VAL A 75 0.05 -10.78 -9.88
CA VAL A 75 0.38 -9.97 -8.70
C VAL A 75 1.80 -9.44 -8.89
N ILE A 76 1.96 -8.12 -8.89
CA ILE A 76 3.25 -7.43 -9.08
C ILE A 76 3.70 -6.90 -7.71
N ALA A 77 4.80 -7.46 -7.20
CA ALA A 77 5.45 -7.09 -5.94
C ALA A 77 6.97 -6.94 -6.13
N THR A 78 7.35 -6.43 -7.27
CA THR A 78 8.73 -6.10 -7.68
C THR A 78 9.18 -4.77 -7.07
N PRO A 79 10.39 -4.28 -7.31
CA PRO A 79 10.75 -2.90 -6.95
C PRO A 79 9.81 -1.88 -7.59
N THR A 80 9.49 -0.81 -6.86
CA THR A 80 8.52 0.23 -7.26
C THR A 80 8.78 0.81 -8.64
N THR A 81 10.04 0.93 -9.02
CA THR A 81 10.46 1.44 -10.34
C THR A 81 9.99 0.59 -11.51
N CYS A 82 9.57 -0.65 -11.27
CA CYS A 82 9.08 -1.58 -12.30
C CYS A 82 7.55 -1.63 -12.36
N HIS A 83 6.83 -1.10 -11.37
CA HIS A 83 5.38 -1.32 -11.22
C HIS A 83 4.58 -0.85 -12.43
N ALA A 84 4.79 0.39 -12.89
CA ALA A 84 4.03 0.95 -14.01
C ALA A 84 4.26 0.17 -15.31
N GLU A 85 5.52 -0.06 -15.68
CA GLU A 85 5.88 -0.79 -16.91
C GLU A 85 5.31 -2.21 -16.88
N GLN A 86 5.48 -2.92 -15.77
CA GLN A 86 4.98 -4.30 -15.62
C GLN A 86 3.47 -4.36 -15.61
N THR A 87 2.77 -3.38 -15.04
CA THR A 87 1.31 -3.27 -15.08
C THR A 87 0.82 -3.07 -16.52
N ILE A 88 1.43 -2.15 -17.25
CA ILE A 88 1.12 -1.92 -18.67
C ILE A 88 1.31 -3.21 -19.49
N ALA A 89 2.47 -3.87 -19.34
CA ALA A 89 2.76 -5.10 -20.07
C ALA A 89 1.77 -6.24 -19.76
N ALA A 90 1.34 -6.37 -18.51
CA ALA A 90 0.35 -7.37 -18.12
C ALA A 90 -1.04 -7.09 -18.73
N LEU A 91 -1.51 -5.82 -18.68
CA LEU A 91 -2.77 -5.42 -19.30
C LEU A 91 -2.76 -5.67 -20.82
N GLN A 92 -1.68 -5.29 -21.51
CA GLN A 92 -1.50 -5.55 -22.93
C GLN A 92 -1.43 -7.05 -23.28
N ALA A 93 -0.98 -7.88 -22.33
CA ALA A 93 -0.99 -9.34 -22.46
C ALA A 93 -2.36 -9.96 -22.09
N GLY A 94 -3.40 -9.15 -21.83
CA GLY A 94 -4.74 -9.61 -21.50
C GLY A 94 -4.85 -10.22 -20.09
N LYS A 95 -4.02 -9.77 -19.13
CA LYS A 95 -4.03 -10.29 -17.76
C LYS A 95 -4.64 -9.26 -16.81
N HIS A 96 -5.47 -9.72 -15.85
CA HIS A 96 -5.82 -8.90 -14.70
C HIS A 96 -4.59 -8.61 -13.86
N VAL A 97 -4.55 -7.45 -13.19
CA VAL A 97 -3.37 -7.00 -12.44
C VAL A 97 -3.73 -6.59 -11.03
N PHE A 98 -2.99 -7.11 -10.08
CA PHE A 98 -2.80 -6.49 -8.78
C PHE A 98 -1.35 -5.98 -8.70
N VAL A 99 -1.14 -4.74 -8.30
CA VAL A 99 0.19 -4.16 -8.17
C VAL A 99 0.37 -3.54 -6.78
N GLU A 100 1.53 -3.78 -6.16
CA GLU A 100 1.87 -3.14 -4.89
C GLU A 100 1.95 -1.61 -5.01
N LYS A 101 1.71 -0.96 -3.90
CA LYS A 101 1.85 0.50 -3.77
C LYS A 101 3.34 0.91 -3.67
N PRO A 102 3.68 2.14 -4.05
CA PRO A 102 2.90 3.05 -4.90
C PRO A 102 2.84 2.53 -6.34
N LEU A 103 1.82 2.94 -7.10
CA LEU A 103 1.67 2.51 -8.50
C LEU A 103 2.88 2.92 -9.36
N ALA A 104 3.40 4.13 -9.12
CA ALA A 104 4.66 4.62 -9.68
C ALA A 104 5.22 5.73 -8.77
N LEU A 105 6.42 6.22 -9.08
CA LEU A 105 7.08 7.30 -8.35
C LEU A 105 6.76 8.70 -8.91
N ASP A 106 6.06 8.77 -10.04
CA ASP A 106 5.65 10.00 -10.69
C ASP A 106 4.23 9.87 -11.28
N VAL A 107 3.59 11.02 -11.48
CA VAL A 107 2.20 11.11 -11.93
C VAL A 107 2.04 10.65 -13.37
N ALA A 108 2.96 11.01 -14.25
CA ALA A 108 2.86 10.70 -15.68
C ALA A 108 2.88 9.19 -15.92
N SER A 109 3.72 8.45 -15.18
CA SER A 109 3.75 6.99 -15.20
C SER A 109 2.42 6.39 -14.71
N CYS A 110 1.82 6.93 -13.64
CA CYS A 110 0.49 6.49 -13.17
C CYS A 110 -0.59 6.73 -14.23
N GLU A 111 -0.62 7.92 -14.83
CA GLU A 111 -1.57 8.29 -15.90
C GLU A 111 -1.39 7.41 -17.14
N GLY A 112 -0.15 7.02 -17.45
CA GLY A 112 0.17 6.05 -18.50
C GLY A 112 -0.48 4.68 -18.25
N VAL A 113 -0.41 4.18 -17.01
CA VAL A 113 -1.09 2.95 -16.61
C VAL A 113 -2.60 3.08 -16.77
N GLU A 114 -3.20 4.18 -16.30
CA GLU A 114 -4.63 4.43 -16.46
C GLU A 114 -5.06 4.48 -17.92
N ALA A 115 -4.25 5.11 -18.79
CA ALA A 115 -4.53 5.20 -20.21
C ALA A 115 -4.60 3.81 -20.87
N VAL A 116 -3.69 2.90 -20.52
CA VAL A 116 -3.73 1.53 -20.99
C VAL A 116 -4.90 0.76 -20.39
N ALA A 117 -5.15 0.89 -19.09
CA ALA A 117 -6.27 0.21 -18.44
C ALA A 117 -7.62 0.60 -19.05
N ARG A 118 -7.80 1.85 -19.48
CA ARG A 118 -9.01 2.29 -20.20
C ARG A 118 -9.20 1.61 -21.57
N GLN A 119 -8.13 1.10 -22.18
CA GLN A 119 -8.20 0.35 -23.43
C GLN A 119 -8.60 -1.13 -23.21
N HIS A 120 -8.55 -1.60 -21.97
CA HIS A 120 -8.86 -2.95 -21.54
C HIS A 120 -9.91 -2.96 -20.41
N PRO A 121 -11.12 -2.41 -20.63
CA PRO A 121 -12.13 -2.25 -19.57
C PRO A 121 -12.65 -3.57 -19.00
N GLU A 122 -12.42 -4.68 -19.67
CA GLU A 122 -12.74 -6.04 -19.21
C GLU A 122 -11.73 -6.57 -18.18
N LEU A 123 -10.55 -5.94 -18.09
CA LEU A 123 -9.52 -6.37 -17.15
C LEU A 123 -9.61 -5.58 -15.84
N ILE A 124 -9.35 -6.26 -14.75
CA ILE A 124 -9.22 -5.64 -13.43
C ILE A 124 -7.77 -5.21 -13.24
N ALA A 125 -7.56 -3.95 -12.88
CA ALA A 125 -6.30 -3.43 -12.39
C ALA A 125 -6.52 -2.78 -11.01
N MET A 126 -5.85 -3.30 -9.97
CA MET A 126 -6.03 -2.87 -8.58
C MET A 126 -4.66 -2.63 -7.92
N VAL A 127 -4.56 -1.56 -7.13
CA VAL A 127 -3.35 -1.22 -6.36
C VAL A 127 -3.49 -1.69 -4.91
N GLY A 128 -2.38 -2.11 -4.29
CA GLY A 128 -2.31 -2.67 -2.95
C GLY A 128 -2.45 -1.63 -1.83
N PHE A 129 -3.59 -0.96 -1.72
CA PHE A 129 -3.92 -0.12 -0.56
C PHE A 129 -4.58 -0.95 0.54
N VAL A 130 -3.80 -1.82 1.15
CA VAL A 130 -4.24 -2.83 2.12
C VAL A 130 -5.11 -2.27 3.24
N ARG A 131 -4.91 -1.03 3.68
CA ARG A 131 -5.68 -0.42 4.78
C ARG A 131 -7.16 -0.24 4.45
N ARG A 132 -7.54 -0.12 3.18
CA ARG A 132 -8.97 -0.09 2.78
C ARG A 132 -9.67 -1.43 3.02
N PHE A 133 -8.92 -2.52 3.24
CA PHE A 133 -9.44 -3.86 3.55
C PHE A 133 -9.37 -4.21 5.04
N ASP A 134 -8.83 -3.33 5.87
CA ASP A 134 -8.84 -3.48 7.33
C ASP A 134 -10.24 -3.23 7.88
N ALA A 135 -10.72 -4.15 8.73
CA ALA A 135 -12.09 -4.07 9.25
C ALA A 135 -12.38 -2.80 10.04
N HIS A 136 -11.37 -2.27 10.75
CA HIS A 136 -11.54 -1.07 11.56
C HIS A 136 -11.62 0.18 10.68
N TYR A 137 -10.83 0.26 9.60
CA TYR A 137 -10.95 1.34 8.63
C TYR A 137 -12.27 1.28 7.84
N GLN A 138 -12.74 0.08 7.50
CA GLN A 138 -14.05 -0.09 6.86
C GLN A 138 -15.19 0.33 7.78
N GLU A 139 -15.14 -0.03 9.07
CA GLU A 139 -16.13 0.41 10.06
C GLU A 139 -16.09 1.93 10.24
N ALA A 140 -14.89 2.53 10.34
CA ALA A 140 -14.76 3.99 10.41
C ALA A 140 -15.37 4.67 9.19
N LYS A 141 -15.12 4.14 7.98
CA LYS A 141 -15.72 4.66 6.74
C LYS A 141 -17.24 4.54 6.74
N ALA A 142 -17.77 3.41 7.17
CA ALA A 142 -19.23 3.22 7.28
C ALA A 142 -19.87 4.25 8.23
N GLN A 143 -19.20 4.58 9.34
CA GLN A 143 -19.68 5.62 10.26
C GLN A 143 -19.64 7.02 9.65
N VAL A 144 -18.57 7.33 8.90
CA VAL A 144 -18.45 8.60 8.15
C VAL A 144 -19.56 8.69 7.10
N ASP A 145 -19.78 7.64 6.32
CA ASP A 145 -20.80 7.61 5.26
C ASP A 145 -22.22 7.67 5.82
N ALA A 146 -22.45 7.12 7.03
CA ALA A 146 -23.70 7.25 7.76
C ALA A 146 -23.93 8.64 8.38
N GLY A 147 -22.98 9.59 8.17
CA GLY A 147 -23.09 10.97 8.66
C GLY A 147 -22.85 11.14 10.17
N ARG A 148 -22.33 10.11 10.87
CA ARG A 148 -22.13 10.17 12.34
C ARG A 148 -21.17 11.27 12.78
N VAL A 149 -20.22 11.63 11.93
CA VAL A 149 -19.27 12.74 12.21
C VAL A 149 -19.75 14.07 11.66
N GLY A 150 -20.89 14.12 10.97
CA GLY A 150 -21.31 15.27 10.19
C GLY A 150 -20.46 15.41 8.93
N ARG A 151 -20.13 16.66 8.52
CA ARG A 151 -19.21 16.89 7.40
C ARG A 151 -17.76 16.75 7.90
N PRO A 152 -16.99 15.76 7.43
CA PRO A 152 -15.58 15.64 7.79
C PRO A 152 -14.80 16.82 7.21
N PHE A 153 -13.89 17.39 7.99
CA PHE A 153 -13.08 18.56 7.59
C PHE A 153 -11.59 18.44 7.93
N LEU A 154 -11.22 17.50 8.79
CA LEU A 154 -9.82 17.23 9.13
C LEU A 154 -9.59 15.73 9.30
N VAL A 155 -8.54 15.24 8.64
CA VAL A 155 -8.00 13.89 8.88
C VAL A 155 -6.58 14.05 9.42
N ARG A 156 -6.27 13.40 10.55
CA ARG A 156 -4.90 13.24 11.05
C ARG A 156 -4.54 11.77 10.93
N SER A 157 -3.47 11.47 10.24
CA SER A 157 -3.05 10.08 10.03
C SER A 157 -1.55 9.94 10.18
N GLN A 158 -1.12 8.79 10.72
CA GLN A 158 0.29 8.51 10.91
C GLN A 158 0.64 7.07 10.57
N THR A 159 1.86 6.91 10.07
CA THR A 159 2.54 5.64 9.86
C THR A 159 3.93 5.71 10.48
N CYS A 160 4.14 4.93 11.51
CA CYS A 160 5.37 4.93 12.27
C CYS A 160 5.93 3.51 12.34
N ASP A 161 7.06 3.30 11.67
CA ASP A 161 7.76 2.03 11.65
C ASP A 161 8.80 1.96 12.78
N MET A 162 8.99 0.74 13.28
CA MET A 162 10.07 0.45 14.22
C MET A 162 11.41 0.79 13.60
N ASN A 163 12.30 1.33 14.42
CA ASN A 163 13.68 1.60 14.00
C ASN A 163 14.36 0.31 13.53
N ASP A 164 14.98 0.37 12.36
CA ASP A 164 15.81 -0.71 11.84
C ASP A 164 17.30 -0.30 11.92
N PRO A 165 18.04 -0.83 12.91
CA PRO A 165 19.45 -0.51 13.10
C PRO A 165 20.34 -1.06 11.97
N ASP A 166 19.88 -2.04 11.20
CA ASP A 166 20.64 -2.65 10.10
C ASP A 166 20.67 -1.77 8.83
N GLY A 167 20.01 -0.60 8.86
CA GLY A 167 20.08 0.41 7.82
C GLY A 167 19.31 0.08 6.54
N PHE A 168 18.27 -0.75 6.63
CA PHE A 168 17.39 -1.06 5.48
C PHE A 168 16.80 0.22 4.88
N PHE A 169 16.29 1.15 5.71
CA PHE A 169 15.68 2.38 5.22
C PHE A 169 16.63 3.26 4.42
N VAL A 170 17.91 3.31 4.81
CA VAL A 170 18.94 4.05 4.07
C VAL A 170 19.23 3.41 2.71
N ARG A 171 19.33 2.08 2.67
CA ARG A 171 19.55 1.35 1.40
C ARG A 171 18.37 1.42 0.45
N PHE A 172 17.15 1.49 0.99
CA PHE A 172 15.90 1.51 0.22
C PHE A 172 15.53 2.92 -0.28
N ALA A 173 15.88 3.97 0.46
CA ALA A 173 15.51 5.36 0.18
C ALA A 173 15.75 5.82 -1.28
N PRO A 174 16.88 5.48 -1.96
CA PRO A 174 17.13 5.93 -3.33
C PRO A 174 16.09 5.50 -4.36
N THR A 175 15.34 4.42 -4.08
CA THR A 175 14.36 3.82 -4.99
C THR A 175 12.93 3.86 -4.47
N SER A 176 12.73 4.41 -3.25
CA SER A 176 11.41 4.41 -2.58
C SER A 176 10.53 5.61 -2.93
N GLY A 177 11.10 6.67 -3.48
CA GLY A 177 10.42 7.96 -3.65
C GLY A 177 10.38 8.81 -2.38
N GLY A 178 11.05 8.39 -1.29
CA GLY A 178 11.08 9.06 0.00
C GLY A 178 9.96 8.64 0.95
N ILE A 179 10.05 9.10 2.20
CA ILE A 179 9.18 8.66 3.29
C ILE A 179 7.69 8.90 3.00
N PHE A 180 7.33 9.95 2.28
CA PHE A 180 5.92 10.27 2.00
C PHE A 180 5.30 9.38 0.92
N LEU A 181 6.06 8.99 -0.10
CA LEU A 181 5.58 8.04 -1.12
C LEU A 181 5.66 6.58 -0.67
N ASP A 182 6.59 6.25 0.22
CA ASP A 182 6.69 4.90 0.76
C ASP A 182 5.74 4.65 1.93
N CYS A 183 5.80 5.47 2.99
CA CYS A 183 5.00 5.28 4.19
C CYS A 183 3.66 5.99 4.12
N SER A 184 3.65 7.32 3.87
CA SER A 184 2.42 8.12 3.96
C SER A 184 1.46 7.93 2.79
N VAL A 185 1.83 7.24 1.71
CA VAL A 185 0.92 7.00 0.59
C VAL A 185 -0.38 6.30 1.03
N HIS A 186 -0.29 5.44 2.03
CA HIS A 186 -1.47 4.82 2.65
C HIS A 186 -2.33 5.81 3.42
N ASP A 187 -1.68 6.74 4.14
CA ASP A 187 -2.37 7.78 4.91
C ASP A 187 -3.04 8.79 3.99
N ILE A 188 -2.37 9.13 2.87
CA ILE A 188 -2.90 10.00 1.80
C ILE A 188 -4.14 9.38 1.17
N ASP A 189 -4.07 8.09 0.82
CA ASP A 189 -5.19 7.35 0.26
C ASP A 189 -6.38 7.32 1.24
N LEU A 190 -6.13 6.98 2.51
CA LEU A 190 -7.17 6.97 3.55
C LEU A 190 -7.79 8.35 3.76
N ALA A 191 -6.99 9.42 3.82
CA ALA A 191 -7.52 10.76 4.01
C ALA A 191 -8.46 11.17 2.87
N ARG A 192 -8.07 10.91 1.61
CA ARG A 192 -8.94 11.12 0.46
C ARG A 192 -10.23 10.34 0.55
N TRP A 193 -10.14 9.05 0.85
CA TRP A 193 -11.28 8.16 0.96
C TRP A 193 -12.26 8.60 2.06
N MET A 194 -11.76 8.97 3.25
CA MET A 194 -12.57 9.44 4.37
C MET A 194 -13.21 10.81 4.11
N LEU A 195 -12.55 11.67 3.35
CA LEU A 195 -13.06 13.00 2.99
C LEU A 195 -14.01 12.98 1.77
N GLY A 196 -14.24 11.81 1.12
CA GLY A 196 -15.07 11.71 -0.07
C GLY A 196 -14.34 12.02 -1.37
N ASN A 197 -13.03 11.84 -1.41
CA ASN A 197 -12.13 12.01 -2.57
C ASN A 197 -12.09 13.43 -3.16
N PRO A 198 -11.99 14.50 -2.34
CA PRO A 198 -11.86 15.86 -2.86
C PRO A 198 -10.51 16.02 -3.60
N LYS A 199 -10.44 16.98 -4.51
CA LYS A 199 -9.19 17.37 -5.15
C LYS A 199 -8.26 18.01 -4.11
N ALA A 200 -7.01 17.57 -4.07
CA ALA A 200 -5.98 18.24 -3.30
C ALA A 200 -5.51 19.50 -4.05
N LEU A 201 -5.25 20.58 -3.32
CA LEU A 201 -4.88 21.86 -3.87
C LEU A 201 -3.41 22.18 -3.68
N ARG A 202 -2.92 22.03 -2.46
CA ARG A 202 -1.53 22.35 -2.11
C ARG A 202 -1.09 21.59 -0.87
N ALA A 203 0.23 21.42 -0.75
CA ALA A 203 0.86 20.70 0.34
C ALA A 203 2.03 21.50 0.94
N PHE A 204 2.25 21.31 2.25
CA PHE A 204 3.45 21.76 2.92
C PHE A 204 4.02 20.62 3.75
N ALA A 205 5.36 20.45 3.73
CA ALA A 205 6.04 19.45 4.50
C ALA A 205 7.32 19.98 5.15
N SER A 206 7.65 19.37 6.28
CA SER A 206 8.91 19.54 6.99
C SER A 206 9.33 18.19 7.61
N GLY A 207 10.62 18.02 7.89
CA GLY A 207 11.10 16.79 8.48
C GLY A 207 12.49 16.92 9.07
N THR A 208 12.91 15.86 9.74
CA THR A 208 14.24 15.80 10.36
C THR A 208 14.84 14.40 10.18
N ILE A 209 16.16 14.33 10.21
CA ILE A 209 16.93 13.09 10.31
C ILE A 209 17.36 12.95 11.77
N ALA A 210 16.72 12.04 12.50
CA ALA A 210 16.99 11.82 13.91
C ALA A 210 18.01 10.69 14.13
N LEU A 211 17.91 9.58 13.40
CA LEU A 211 18.71 8.38 13.61
C LEU A 211 19.49 7.92 12.37
N HIS A 212 19.05 8.22 11.15
CA HIS A 212 19.59 7.67 9.91
C HIS A 212 20.27 8.73 9.02
N PRO A 213 21.47 9.22 9.36
CA PRO A 213 22.14 10.33 8.64
C PRO A 213 22.37 10.04 7.16
N GLY A 214 22.45 8.77 6.75
CA GLY A 214 22.61 8.38 5.34
C GLY A 214 21.43 8.81 4.44
N LEU A 215 20.26 9.12 5.00
CA LEU A 215 19.10 9.61 4.23
C LEU A 215 19.34 11.00 3.60
N ALA A 216 20.23 11.79 4.19
CA ALA A 216 20.58 13.10 3.65
C ALA A 216 21.08 13.04 2.18
N ALA A 217 21.79 11.96 1.81
CA ALA A 217 22.28 11.75 0.45
C ALA A 217 21.17 11.64 -0.60
N CYS A 218 19.96 11.23 -0.17
CA CYS A 218 18.77 11.12 -1.03
C CYS A 218 17.82 12.32 -0.89
N GLY A 219 18.13 13.28 0.00
CA GLY A 219 17.21 14.37 0.35
C GLY A 219 15.92 13.86 1.01
N ASP A 220 16.01 12.74 1.75
CA ASP A 220 14.94 12.11 2.51
C ASP A 220 15.14 12.32 4.02
N VAL A 221 14.14 12.00 4.81
CA VAL A 221 14.13 12.13 6.26
C VAL A 221 13.65 10.82 6.91
N ASP A 222 13.94 10.64 8.19
CA ASP A 222 13.40 9.51 8.95
C ASP A 222 12.17 9.88 9.80
N ASN A 223 11.88 11.18 9.92
CA ASN A 223 10.65 11.72 10.52
C ASN A 223 10.14 12.88 9.67
N GLY A 224 8.93 12.76 9.14
CA GLY A 224 8.31 13.73 8.26
C GLY A 224 6.91 14.13 8.71
N LEU A 225 6.61 15.43 8.62
CA LEU A 225 5.30 16.01 8.86
C LEU A 225 4.80 16.69 7.59
N ALA A 226 3.53 16.50 7.25
CA ALA A 226 2.92 17.17 6.11
C ALA A 226 1.50 17.62 6.41
N ILE A 227 1.09 18.70 5.74
CA ILE A 227 -0.29 19.21 5.73
C ILE A 227 -0.71 19.33 4.27
N VAL A 228 -1.91 18.85 3.94
CA VAL A 228 -2.52 18.95 2.62
C VAL A 228 -3.86 19.67 2.72
N GLU A 229 -4.07 20.62 1.82
CA GLU A 229 -5.32 21.34 1.66
C GLU A 229 -6.13 20.76 0.51
N PHE A 230 -7.42 20.57 0.73
CA PHE A 230 -8.36 20.05 -0.25
C PHE A 230 -9.45 21.06 -0.62
N GLU A 231 -10.07 20.88 -1.78
CA GLU A 231 -11.28 21.60 -2.16
C GLU A 231 -12.36 21.48 -1.06
N GLY A 232 -13.19 22.51 -0.91
CA GLY A 232 -14.23 22.57 0.12
C GLY A 232 -13.68 22.85 1.51
N GLY A 233 -12.38 23.18 1.65
CA GLY A 233 -11.78 23.64 2.90
C GLY A 233 -11.33 22.52 3.84
N ALA A 234 -11.40 21.24 3.43
CA ALA A 234 -10.89 20.15 4.24
C ALA A 234 -9.35 20.13 4.28
N ARG A 235 -8.79 19.50 5.31
CA ARG A 235 -7.34 19.37 5.53
C ARG A 235 -6.99 17.94 5.91
N ALA A 236 -5.77 17.54 5.58
CA ALA A 236 -5.15 16.36 6.18
C ALA A 236 -3.78 16.71 6.76
N GLN A 237 -3.45 16.06 7.87
CA GLN A 237 -2.13 16.10 8.50
C GLN A 237 -1.56 14.68 8.49
N PHE A 238 -0.31 14.55 8.05
CA PHE A 238 0.40 13.28 8.03
C PHE A 238 1.65 13.35 8.88
N TYR A 239 1.90 12.27 9.63
CA TYR A 239 3.19 12.03 10.28
C TYR A 239 3.71 10.67 9.86
N ALA A 240 4.95 10.63 9.39
CA ALA A 240 5.65 9.39 9.06
C ALA A 240 6.95 9.32 9.85
N SER A 241 7.21 8.15 10.43
CA SER A 241 8.43 7.89 11.20
C SER A 241 9.01 6.52 10.86
N ARG A 242 10.35 6.43 10.88
CA ARG A 242 11.12 5.19 10.77
C ARG A 242 11.99 4.97 12.01
N THR A 243 11.61 5.58 13.14
CA THR A 243 12.47 5.66 14.32
C THR A 243 11.80 5.23 15.62
N LEU A 244 10.61 4.58 15.56
CA LEU A 244 9.96 4.13 16.78
C LEU A 244 10.78 3.05 17.49
N ALA A 245 10.92 3.22 18.81
CA ALA A 245 11.68 2.29 19.64
C ALA A 245 10.86 1.05 20.04
N HIS A 246 9.53 1.11 20.02
CA HIS A 246 8.66 0.12 20.65
C HIS A 246 7.87 -0.77 19.67
N GLY A 247 7.97 -0.53 18.35
CA GLY A 247 7.25 -1.34 17.35
C GLY A 247 6.64 -0.50 16.23
N HIS A 248 5.56 -1.01 15.63
CA HIS A 248 4.83 -0.35 14.54
C HIS A 248 3.55 0.29 15.07
N GLU A 249 3.30 1.53 14.66
CA GLU A 249 2.08 2.27 15.01
C GLU A 249 1.46 2.93 13.80
N THR A 250 0.17 2.70 13.60
CA THR A 250 -0.66 3.42 12.62
C THR A 250 -1.93 3.88 13.30
N SER A 251 -2.25 5.16 13.14
CA SER A 251 -3.52 5.70 13.63
C SER A 251 -4.09 6.74 12.67
N THR A 252 -5.41 6.89 12.69
CA THR A 252 -6.13 7.88 11.88
C THR A 252 -7.30 8.41 12.66
N ASP A 253 -7.39 9.73 12.79
CA ASP A 253 -8.54 10.46 13.32
C ASP A 253 -9.27 11.16 12.17
N ILE A 254 -10.58 10.95 12.08
CA ILE A 254 -11.47 11.63 11.15
C ILE A 254 -12.34 12.56 11.98
N ILE A 255 -12.18 13.86 11.80
CA ILE A 255 -12.85 14.91 12.58
C ILE A 255 -13.85 15.64 11.70
N GLY A 256 -15.09 15.68 12.14
CA GLY A 256 -16.19 16.33 11.44
C GLY A 256 -16.97 17.31 12.32
N THR A 257 -17.99 17.93 11.75
CA THR A 257 -18.77 18.98 12.40
C THR A 257 -19.68 18.48 13.53
N ALA A 258 -19.93 17.16 13.62
CA ALA A 258 -20.79 16.57 14.64
C ALA A 258 -20.06 15.57 15.54
N GLY A 259 -18.78 15.30 15.30
CA GLY A 259 -18.00 14.37 16.11
C GLY A 259 -16.75 13.88 15.40
N SER A 260 -16.15 12.82 15.92
CA SER A 260 -14.95 12.22 15.33
C SER A 260 -15.00 10.68 15.45
N VAL A 261 -14.25 10.04 14.55
CA VAL A 261 -13.97 8.59 14.60
C VAL A 261 -12.46 8.41 14.56
N SER A 262 -11.95 7.50 15.39
CA SER A 262 -10.53 7.19 15.46
C SER A 262 -10.28 5.71 15.23
N VAL A 263 -9.21 5.40 14.48
CA VAL A 263 -8.71 4.05 14.25
C VAL A 263 -7.28 3.96 14.75
N GLY A 264 -6.91 2.87 15.44
CA GLY A 264 -5.53 2.63 15.85
C GLY A 264 -5.11 3.42 17.10
N LEU A 265 -6.01 3.64 18.04
CA LEU A 265 -5.69 4.27 19.32
C LEU A 265 -4.80 3.33 20.16
N GLY A 266 -3.49 3.62 20.16
CA GLY A 266 -2.46 2.84 20.83
C GLY A 266 -2.00 1.62 20.03
N ALA A 267 -0.72 1.32 20.13
CA ALA A 267 -0.06 0.22 19.40
C ALA A 267 -0.30 -1.16 20.04
N HIS A 268 -1.48 -1.42 20.57
CA HIS A 268 -1.78 -2.68 21.28
C HIS A 268 -1.92 -3.85 20.29
N ARG A 269 -1.15 -4.91 20.52
CA ARG A 269 -1.24 -6.16 19.77
C ARG A 269 -2.54 -6.92 20.07
N ASP A 270 -2.95 -6.90 21.33
CA ASP A 270 -4.10 -7.61 21.84
C ASP A 270 -4.73 -6.89 23.06
N ARG A 271 -5.68 -7.52 23.69
CA ARG A 271 -6.36 -7.00 24.91
C ARG A 271 -5.72 -7.46 26.21
N VAL A 272 -4.50 -8.06 26.15
CA VAL A 272 -3.79 -8.53 27.35
C VAL A 272 -2.96 -7.40 27.91
N GLN A 273 -3.10 -7.17 29.22
CA GLN A 273 -2.41 -6.16 29.98
C GLN A 273 -1.76 -6.82 31.18
N SER A 274 -0.47 -6.64 31.37
CA SER A 274 0.23 -7.03 32.60
C SER A 274 0.44 -5.81 33.50
N ARG A 275 0.48 -6.05 34.81
CA ARG A 275 0.70 -5.03 35.83
C ARG A 275 1.73 -5.53 36.83
N ASP A 276 2.71 -4.69 37.09
CA ASP A 276 3.76 -4.95 38.10
C ASP A 276 4.22 -3.64 38.75
N ALA A 277 5.29 -3.71 39.54
CA ALA A 277 5.83 -2.53 40.26
C ALA A 277 6.36 -1.43 39.32
N SER A 278 6.65 -1.74 38.05
CA SER A 278 7.09 -0.76 37.05
C SER A 278 5.94 -0.11 36.31
N GLY A 279 4.70 -0.63 36.43
CA GLY A 279 3.51 -0.02 35.85
C GLY A 279 2.60 -0.98 35.12
N VAL A 280 1.97 -0.45 34.07
CA VAL A 280 1.05 -1.18 33.20
C VAL A 280 1.70 -1.38 31.85
N HIS A 281 1.73 -2.62 31.39
CA HIS A 281 2.42 -3.03 30.18
C HIS A 281 1.46 -3.67 29.18
N HIS A 282 1.63 -3.35 27.90
CA HIS A 282 0.92 -3.95 26.78
C HIS A 282 1.94 -4.53 25.79
N ARG A 283 1.60 -5.65 25.18
CA ARG A 283 2.33 -6.08 23.99
C ARG A 283 1.98 -5.17 22.83
N VAL A 284 2.99 -4.79 22.04
CA VAL A 284 2.84 -3.93 20.88
C VAL A 284 3.00 -4.74 19.58
N LEU A 285 2.48 -4.20 18.49
CA LEU A 285 2.69 -4.73 17.15
C LEU A 285 4.14 -4.48 16.72
N VAL A 286 4.79 -5.47 16.14
CA VAL A 286 6.19 -5.36 15.72
C VAL A 286 6.28 -4.65 14.38
N ASP A 287 5.42 -5.02 13.44
CA ASP A 287 5.43 -4.48 12.09
C ASP A 287 4.02 -4.35 11.49
N PHE A 288 3.94 -3.71 10.33
CA PHE A 288 2.69 -3.54 9.58
C PHE A 288 2.09 -4.86 9.09
N VAL A 289 2.89 -5.91 8.92
CA VAL A 289 2.41 -7.20 8.46
C VAL A 289 1.57 -7.87 9.54
N GLU A 290 2.02 -7.78 10.79
CA GLU A 290 1.26 -8.25 11.93
C GLU A 290 -0.02 -7.42 12.10
N ARG A 291 0.09 -6.08 11.97
CA ARG A 291 -1.04 -5.15 12.09
C ARG A 291 -2.14 -5.40 11.04
N PHE A 292 -1.76 -5.71 9.81
CA PHE A 292 -2.68 -5.82 8.68
C PHE A 292 -2.83 -7.25 8.14
N ALA A 293 -2.49 -8.27 8.91
CA ALA A 293 -2.49 -9.67 8.46
C ALA A 293 -3.82 -10.11 7.83
N GLU A 294 -4.95 -9.78 8.47
CA GLU A 294 -6.29 -10.08 7.94
C GLU A 294 -6.64 -9.19 6.72
N ALA A 295 -6.19 -7.95 6.73
CA ALA A 295 -6.45 -7.02 5.63
C ALA A 295 -5.77 -7.49 4.34
N PHE A 296 -4.54 -8.00 4.38
CA PHE A 296 -3.87 -8.62 3.24
C PHE A 296 -4.66 -9.81 2.68
N GLN A 297 -5.23 -10.63 3.55
CA GLN A 297 -6.07 -11.73 3.10
C GLN A 297 -7.35 -11.25 2.40
N ARG A 298 -8.03 -10.26 2.98
CA ARG A 298 -9.24 -9.67 2.42
C ARG A 298 -8.97 -8.95 1.10
N GLU A 299 -7.84 -8.28 0.98
CA GLU A 299 -7.38 -7.62 -0.23
C GLU A 299 -7.21 -8.59 -1.39
N MET A 300 -6.50 -9.70 -1.18
CA MET A 300 -6.36 -10.75 -2.20
C MET A 300 -7.69 -11.41 -2.54
N ALA A 301 -8.55 -11.66 -1.55
CA ALA A 301 -9.89 -12.20 -1.79
C ALA A 301 -10.77 -11.24 -2.62
N ALA A 302 -10.69 -9.93 -2.35
CA ALA A 302 -11.42 -8.92 -3.11
C ALA A 302 -10.91 -8.79 -4.55
N PHE A 303 -9.59 -8.83 -4.77
CA PHE A 303 -9.01 -8.86 -6.10
C PHE A 303 -9.50 -10.08 -6.90
N VAL A 304 -9.44 -11.26 -6.31
CA VAL A 304 -9.91 -12.51 -6.94
C VAL A 304 -11.40 -12.45 -7.26
N ALA A 305 -12.23 -11.93 -6.34
CA ALA A 305 -13.67 -11.76 -6.56
C ALA A 305 -13.96 -10.81 -7.73
N ALA A 306 -13.22 -9.70 -7.82
CA ALA A 306 -13.35 -8.75 -8.93
C ALA A 306 -12.96 -9.38 -10.27
N CYS A 307 -11.82 -10.07 -10.34
CA CYS A 307 -11.39 -10.76 -11.58
C CYS A 307 -12.37 -11.84 -12.04
N ARG A 308 -13.16 -12.39 -11.14
CA ARG A 308 -14.19 -13.40 -11.43
C ARG A 308 -15.56 -12.79 -11.74
N GLY A 309 -15.68 -11.46 -11.72
CA GLY A 309 -16.96 -10.76 -11.93
C GLY A 309 -17.97 -10.94 -10.79
N GLU A 310 -17.53 -11.35 -9.61
CA GLU A 310 -18.38 -11.58 -8.43
C GLU A 310 -18.60 -10.31 -7.60
N ALA A 311 -17.69 -9.33 -7.75
CA ALA A 311 -17.78 -8.01 -7.11
C ALA A 311 -17.10 -6.96 -8.01
N PRO A 312 -17.43 -5.66 -7.87
CA PRO A 312 -16.65 -4.61 -8.50
C PRO A 312 -15.25 -4.52 -7.88
N ALA A 313 -14.29 -3.94 -8.62
CA ALA A 313 -13.00 -3.60 -8.06
C ALA A 313 -13.17 -2.60 -6.90
N ALA A 314 -12.56 -2.90 -5.76
CA ALA A 314 -12.69 -2.10 -4.54
C ALA A 314 -11.96 -0.76 -4.61
N LEU A 315 -11.01 -0.64 -5.52
CA LEU A 315 -10.13 0.50 -5.73
C LEU A 315 -10.04 0.83 -7.21
N ARG A 316 -9.95 2.11 -7.54
CA ARG A 316 -9.68 2.59 -8.89
C ARG A 316 -8.19 2.92 -9.03
N LEU A 317 -7.62 2.76 -10.22
CA LEU A 317 -6.25 3.23 -10.49
C LEU A 317 -6.08 4.72 -10.21
N SER A 318 -7.11 5.53 -10.50
CA SER A 318 -7.10 6.97 -10.21
C SER A 318 -6.96 7.30 -8.72
N ASP A 319 -7.36 6.41 -7.80
CA ASP A 319 -7.10 6.62 -6.38
C ASP A 319 -5.60 6.58 -6.10
N ALA A 320 -4.86 5.68 -6.76
CA ALA A 320 -3.42 5.57 -6.64
C ALA A 320 -2.69 6.72 -7.34
N THR A 321 -3.14 7.13 -8.53
CA THR A 321 -2.60 8.30 -9.24
C THR A 321 -2.70 9.55 -8.37
N GLU A 322 -3.85 9.81 -7.78
CA GLU A 322 -4.05 10.96 -6.91
C GLU A 322 -3.27 10.87 -5.60
N ALA A 323 -3.12 9.68 -5.02
CA ALA A 323 -2.25 9.50 -3.85
C ALA A 323 -0.78 9.77 -4.20
N THR A 324 -0.32 9.30 -5.36
CA THR A 324 1.03 9.59 -5.86
C THR A 324 1.20 11.08 -6.13
N ARG A 325 0.23 11.75 -6.77
CA ARG A 325 0.24 13.20 -7.05
C ARG A 325 0.45 14.01 -5.76
N ILE A 326 -0.30 13.70 -4.73
CA ILE A 326 -0.17 14.34 -3.41
C ILE A 326 1.19 14.03 -2.78
N GLY A 327 1.63 12.76 -2.80
CA GLY A 327 2.93 12.35 -2.26
C GLY A 327 4.11 13.03 -2.94
N VAL A 328 4.03 13.25 -4.26
CA VAL A 328 5.03 14.00 -5.05
C VAL A 328 5.07 15.46 -4.60
N ALA A 329 3.91 16.13 -4.46
CA ALA A 329 3.84 17.52 -3.99
C ALA A 329 4.36 17.67 -2.56
N ILE A 330 4.03 16.74 -1.66
CA ILE A 330 4.58 16.71 -0.29
C ILE A 330 6.11 16.57 -0.32
N THR A 331 6.64 15.65 -1.15
CA THR A 331 8.08 15.42 -1.27
C THR A 331 8.80 16.63 -1.88
N ALA A 332 8.17 17.31 -2.86
CA ALA A 332 8.68 18.57 -3.42
C ALA A 332 8.74 19.67 -2.35
N SER A 333 7.68 19.80 -1.54
CA SER A 333 7.62 20.75 -0.44
C SER A 333 8.70 20.49 0.63
N LEU A 334 8.94 19.22 0.98
CA LEU A 334 10.02 18.86 1.92
C LEU A 334 11.38 19.34 1.40
N LYS A 335 11.63 19.22 0.10
CA LYS A 335 12.90 19.63 -0.52
C LYS A 335 13.03 21.14 -0.71
N SER A 336 11.96 21.82 -1.08
CA SER A 336 11.96 23.26 -1.35
C SER A 336 11.82 24.12 -0.09
N GLY A 337 11.24 23.56 0.99
CA GLY A 337 10.83 24.30 2.19
C GLY A 337 9.65 25.23 1.94
N ARG A 338 8.91 25.08 0.86
CA ARG A 338 7.80 25.94 0.44
C ARG A 338 6.50 25.16 0.33
N VAL A 339 5.38 25.90 0.30
CA VAL A 339 4.10 25.34 -0.11
C VAL A 339 4.17 24.99 -1.61
N GLU A 340 3.75 23.78 -1.98
CA GLU A 340 3.70 23.31 -3.35
C GLU A 340 2.26 23.06 -3.78
N GLU A 341 1.93 23.42 -5.03
CA GLU A 341 0.64 23.09 -5.65
C GLU A 341 0.59 21.61 -5.99
N VAL A 342 -0.60 21.01 -5.84
CA VAL A 342 -0.86 19.63 -6.23
C VAL A 342 -1.39 19.62 -7.66
N VAL A 343 -0.53 19.33 -8.63
CA VAL A 343 -0.81 19.40 -10.09
C VAL A 343 -0.73 18.03 -10.77
#